data_e4b88f956fe3ffcd007922330ab334f8
#
_entry.id   e4b88f956fe3ffcd007922330ab334f8
#
_cell.length_a   1.000
_cell.length_b   1.000
_cell.length_c   1.000
_cell.angle_alpha   90.00
_cell.angle_beta   90.00
_cell.angle_gamma   90.00
#
_symmetry.space_group_name_H-M   'P 1'
#
loop_
_entity.id
_entity.type
_entity.pdbx_description
1 polymer ?
#
loop_
_entity_poly.entity_id
_entity_poly.type
_entity_poly.pdbx_seq_one_letter_code
_entity_poly.pdbx_strand_id
1 'polypeptide(L)'
;MMDSLWFVIVLVLLAVVSVALVLVLVLRREELRDGRETRTEYLQPNYGQTGGFRVAFTPNNEIIIPYRYWLIEGRVSEIDYNIVPGRRMSLRTAKQGQMLYPAGFFDLAFEDVQQYEIDGITVTQRQNAGRITGISWARDGYEYLLYSMQPEMNMVVGLAVEFVTNTRAEVVV
;
A
#
# COMPACT_ATOMS: atom_id res chain seq x y z
N MET A 1 -0.34 -58.69 14.67
CA MET A 1 -1.27 -58.37 13.55
C MET A 1 -2.15 -57.14 13.85
N MET A 2 -2.46 -56.83 15.11
CA MET A 2 -3.19 -55.61 15.49
C MET A 2 -2.38 -54.30 15.28
N ASP A 3 -1.08 -54.36 15.54
CA ASP A 3 -0.20 -53.14 15.43
C ASP A 3 -0.06 -52.59 14.00
N SER A 4 -0.15 -53.50 13.01
CA SER A 4 -0.06 -53.10 11.60
C SER A 4 -1.28 -52.30 11.11
N LEU A 5 -2.48 -52.64 11.64
CA LEU A 5 -3.73 -51.97 11.28
C LEU A 5 -3.77 -50.54 11.87
N TRP A 6 -3.34 -50.39 13.12
CA TRP A 6 -3.23 -49.06 13.76
C TRP A 6 -2.23 -48.16 13.04
N PHE A 7 -1.11 -48.69 12.62
CA PHE A 7 -0.10 -47.94 11.87
C PHE A 7 -0.65 -47.41 10.54
N VAL A 8 -1.42 -48.25 9.81
CA VAL A 8 -2.08 -47.83 8.57
C VAL A 8 -3.12 -46.75 8.81
N ILE A 9 -3.94 -46.88 9.86
CA ILE A 9 -4.94 -45.86 10.22
C ILE A 9 -4.30 -44.52 10.56
N VAL A 10 -3.21 -44.50 11.32
CA VAL A 10 -2.48 -43.28 11.66
C VAL A 10 -1.90 -42.62 10.43
N LEU A 11 -1.32 -43.41 9.51
CA LEU A 11 -0.77 -42.89 8.24
C LEU A 11 -1.84 -42.23 7.36
N VAL A 12 -3.00 -42.87 7.25
CA VAL A 12 -4.13 -42.32 6.49
C VAL A 12 -4.64 -41.03 7.12
N LEU A 13 -4.80 -41.00 8.44
CA LEU A 13 -5.19 -39.75 9.15
C LEU A 13 -4.21 -38.62 8.97
N LEU A 14 -2.89 -38.90 9.06
CA LEU A 14 -1.86 -37.90 8.79
C LEU A 14 -1.89 -37.38 7.36
N ALA A 15 -2.11 -38.24 6.39
CA ALA A 15 -2.25 -37.84 4.98
C ALA A 15 -3.48 -36.96 4.76
N VAL A 16 -4.63 -37.30 5.35
CA VAL A 16 -5.86 -36.50 5.25
C VAL A 16 -5.69 -35.13 5.91
N VAL A 17 -5.09 -35.08 7.10
CA VAL A 17 -4.81 -33.80 7.80
C VAL A 17 -3.83 -32.93 6.98
N SER A 18 -2.81 -33.53 6.40
CA SER A 18 -1.84 -32.79 5.56
C SER A 18 -2.49 -32.22 4.31
N VAL A 19 -3.34 -32.98 3.62
CA VAL A 19 -4.10 -32.51 2.46
C VAL A 19 -5.07 -31.39 2.84
N ALA A 20 -5.80 -31.54 3.96
CA ALA A 20 -6.69 -30.51 4.45
C ALA A 20 -5.95 -29.21 4.80
N LEU A 21 -4.78 -29.31 5.44
CA LEU A 21 -3.95 -28.15 5.77
C LEU A 21 -3.43 -27.42 4.51
N VAL A 22 -2.98 -28.19 3.52
CA VAL A 22 -2.55 -27.62 2.23
C VAL A 22 -3.73 -26.93 1.52
N LEU A 23 -4.90 -27.55 1.54
CA LEU A 23 -6.11 -26.97 0.94
C LEU A 23 -6.53 -25.67 1.62
N VAL A 24 -6.50 -25.63 2.96
CA VAL A 24 -6.77 -24.41 3.73
C VAL A 24 -5.73 -23.31 3.43
N LEU A 25 -4.46 -23.68 3.33
CA LEU A 25 -3.40 -22.71 2.98
C LEU A 25 -3.53 -22.18 1.56
N VAL A 26 -3.90 -23.04 0.60
CA VAL A 26 -4.15 -22.64 -0.79
C VAL A 26 -5.38 -21.74 -0.89
N LEU A 27 -6.50 -22.11 -0.27
CA LEU A 27 -7.73 -21.30 -0.25
C LEU A 27 -7.49 -19.95 0.44
N ARG A 28 -6.78 -19.95 1.57
CA ARG A 28 -6.40 -18.70 2.26
C ARG A 28 -5.45 -17.83 1.42
N ARG A 29 -4.57 -18.46 0.64
CA ARG A 29 -3.69 -17.75 -0.27
C ARG A 29 -4.44 -17.18 -1.48
N GLU A 30 -5.49 -17.86 -1.95
CA GLU A 30 -6.40 -17.35 -2.98
C GLU A 30 -7.28 -16.22 -2.45
N GLU A 31 -7.84 -16.32 -1.24
CA GLU A 31 -8.56 -15.22 -0.59
C GLU A 31 -7.65 -13.98 -0.38
N LEU A 32 -6.40 -14.18 0.01
CA LEU A 32 -5.40 -13.10 0.12
C LEU A 32 -4.96 -12.56 -1.24
N ARG A 33 -5.09 -13.35 -2.31
CA ARG A 33 -4.73 -12.97 -3.67
C ARG A 33 -5.90 -12.37 -4.45
N ASP A 34 -7.12 -12.73 -4.10
CA ASP A 34 -8.38 -12.19 -4.64
C ASP A 34 -8.96 -11.04 -3.80
N GLY A 35 -8.23 -10.55 -2.80
CA GLY A 35 -8.50 -9.30 -2.12
C GLY A 35 -8.42 -8.13 -3.08
N ARG A 36 -9.28 -8.12 -4.10
CA ARG A 36 -9.51 -6.95 -4.94
C ARG A 36 -10.08 -5.87 -4.06
N GLU A 37 -9.20 -4.95 -3.68
CA GLU A 37 -9.60 -3.73 -2.99
C GLU A 37 -10.79 -3.14 -3.75
N THR A 38 -11.88 -2.87 -3.06
CA THR A 38 -13.01 -2.15 -3.65
C THR A 38 -12.56 -0.73 -3.93
N ARG A 39 -12.51 -0.36 -5.21
CA ARG A 39 -12.03 0.94 -5.68
C ARG A 39 -13.17 1.70 -6.33
N THR A 40 -13.43 2.92 -5.86
CA THR A 40 -14.38 3.85 -6.48
C THR A 40 -13.62 5.04 -7.04
N GLU A 41 -13.78 5.32 -8.34
CA GLU A 41 -13.13 6.45 -9.01
C GLU A 41 -13.90 7.75 -8.74
N TYR A 42 -13.16 8.82 -8.51
CA TYR A 42 -13.66 10.17 -8.28
C TYR A 42 -13.03 11.12 -9.29
N LEU A 43 -13.70 12.24 -9.55
CA LEU A 43 -13.19 13.29 -10.46
C LEU A 43 -12.16 14.20 -9.75
N GLN A 44 -12.15 14.20 -8.43
CA GLN A 44 -11.27 15.01 -7.58
C GLN A 44 -11.07 14.34 -6.23
N PRO A 45 -10.00 14.65 -5.47
CA PRO A 45 -9.68 13.97 -4.22
C PRO A 45 -10.54 14.47 -3.03
N ASN A 46 -11.85 14.54 -3.22
CA ASN A 46 -12.83 14.90 -2.19
C ASN A 46 -13.74 13.70 -1.91
N TYR A 47 -13.64 13.13 -0.72
CA TYR A 47 -14.34 11.93 -0.28
C TYR A 47 -15.26 12.21 0.92
N GLY A 48 -15.73 13.45 1.07
CA GLY A 48 -16.48 13.93 2.23
C GLY A 48 -17.68 13.05 2.60
N GLN A 49 -18.48 12.65 1.61
CA GLN A 49 -19.68 11.84 1.86
C GLN A 49 -19.38 10.40 2.31
N THR A 50 -18.27 9.82 1.87
CA THR A 50 -17.94 8.41 2.12
C THR A 50 -16.77 8.26 3.10
N GLY A 51 -15.66 8.94 2.83
CA GLY A 51 -14.43 8.85 3.64
C GLY A 51 -14.36 9.88 4.77
N GLY A 52 -15.19 10.92 4.72
CA GLY A 52 -15.21 12.02 5.69
C GLY A 52 -13.93 12.88 5.65
N PHE A 53 -13.23 12.95 4.52
CA PHE A 53 -12.04 13.78 4.32
C PHE A 53 -11.84 14.14 2.85
N ARG A 54 -10.95 15.09 2.61
CA ARG A 54 -10.42 15.40 1.28
C ARG A 54 -8.91 15.57 1.34
N VAL A 55 -8.23 15.31 0.24
CA VAL A 55 -6.85 15.72 0.05
C VAL A 55 -6.88 17.13 -0.51
N ALA A 56 -6.71 18.13 0.37
CA ALA A 56 -6.89 19.54 0.05
C ALA A 56 -5.76 20.10 -0.82
N PHE A 57 -4.54 19.61 -0.56
CA PHE A 57 -3.33 20.01 -1.27
C PHE A 57 -2.55 18.75 -1.65
N THR A 58 -2.00 18.77 -2.86
CA THR A 58 -1.15 17.71 -3.40
C THR A 58 -0.34 18.30 -4.55
N PRO A 59 0.90 17.83 -4.80
CA PRO A 59 1.68 18.32 -5.90
C PRO A 59 0.93 18.20 -7.23
N ASN A 60 0.88 19.30 -7.96
CA ASN A 60 0.29 19.39 -9.29
C ASN A 60 1.04 20.48 -10.08
N ASN A 61 1.96 20.09 -10.92
CA ASN A 61 2.80 21.00 -11.72
C ASN A 61 3.18 20.36 -13.06
N GLU A 62 4.03 20.99 -13.84
CA GLU A 62 4.44 20.49 -15.17
C GLU A 62 5.15 19.12 -15.13
N ILE A 63 5.69 18.72 -13.97
CA ILE A 63 6.43 17.48 -13.79
C ILE A 63 5.58 16.43 -13.10
N ILE A 64 4.77 16.83 -12.12
CA ILE A 64 3.95 15.94 -11.27
C ILE A 64 2.49 16.19 -11.60
N ILE A 65 1.88 15.30 -12.37
CA ILE A 65 0.54 15.48 -12.92
C ILE A 65 -0.39 14.41 -12.35
N PRO A 66 -1.31 14.76 -11.42
CA PRO A 66 -2.34 13.83 -10.97
C PRO A 66 -3.32 13.55 -12.12
N TYR A 67 -3.71 12.27 -12.31
CA TYR A 67 -4.59 11.92 -13.41
C TYR A 67 -5.74 10.99 -13.04
N ARG A 68 -5.70 10.33 -11.85
CA ARG A 68 -6.80 9.51 -11.32
C ARG A 68 -6.89 9.64 -9.82
N TYR A 69 -8.13 9.57 -9.32
CA TYR A 69 -8.44 9.67 -7.90
C TYR A 69 -9.35 8.51 -7.50
N TRP A 70 -8.92 7.73 -6.51
CA TRP A 70 -9.62 6.57 -6.03
C TRP A 70 -9.95 6.69 -4.56
N LEU A 71 -11.11 6.15 -4.15
CA LEU A 71 -11.39 5.81 -2.78
C LEU A 71 -11.40 4.29 -2.65
N ILE A 72 -10.52 3.76 -1.81
CA ILE A 72 -10.32 2.33 -1.58
C ILE A 72 -11.00 1.96 -0.27
N GLU A 73 -11.86 0.93 -0.30
CA GLU A 73 -12.61 0.43 0.86
C GLU A 73 -13.33 1.54 1.64
N GLY A 74 -13.75 2.62 0.96
CA GLY A 74 -14.44 3.76 1.56
C GLY A 74 -13.61 4.59 2.55
N ARG A 75 -12.29 4.36 2.70
CA ARG A 75 -11.46 4.98 3.75
C ARG A 75 -10.06 5.41 3.34
N VAL A 76 -9.52 4.89 2.26
CA VAL A 76 -8.18 5.27 1.78
C VAL A 76 -8.30 5.97 0.44
N SER A 77 -7.81 7.19 0.35
CA SER A 77 -7.60 7.88 -0.93
C SER A 77 -6.37 7.32 -1.63
N GLU A 78 -6.45 7.11 -2.94
CA GLU A 78 -5.26 6.90 -3.77
C GLU A 78 -5.30 7.86 -4.94
N ILE A 79 -4.23 8.60 -5.14
CA ILE A 79 -4.04 9.51 -6.27
C ILE A 79 -2.91 8.97 -7.12
N ASP A 80 -3.22 8.70 -8.39
CA ASP A 80 -2.23 8.27 -9.37
C ASP A 80 -1.63 9.46 -10.10
N TYR A 81 -0.30 9.48 -10.23
CA TYR A 81 0.47 10.54 -10.86
C TYR A 81 1.26 10.04 -12.07
N ASN A 82 1.26 10.85 -13.10
CA ASN A 82 2.29 10.81 -14.13
C ASN A 82 3.42 11.75 -13.72
N ILE A 83 4.63 11.21 -13.61
CA ILE A 83 5.84 11.99 -13.37
C ILE A 83 6.61 12.05 -14.69
N VAL A 84 6.84 13.24 -15.20
CA VAL A 84 7.57 13.44 -16.46
C VAL A 84 9.07 13.11 -16.26
N PRO A 85 9.71 12.34 -17.16
CA PRO A 85 9.21 11.71 -18.38
C PRO A 85 8.69 10.27 -18.17
N GLY A 86 7.35 10.08 -18.16
CA GLY A 86 6.73 8.77 -18.32
C GLY A 86 6.78 7.80 -17.13
N ARG A 87 7.01 8.27 -15.91
CA ARG A 87 7.00 7.48 -14.68
C ARG A 87 5.63 7.56 -14.01
N ARG A 88 5.24 6.50 -13.29
CA ARG A 88 3.98 6.45 -12.53
C ARG A 88 4.24 6.21 -11.06
N MET A 89 3.56 6.98 -10.24
CA MET A 89 3.58 6.84 -8.78
C MET A 89 2.17 6.96 -8.24
N SER A 90 1.93 6.41 -7.06
CA SER A 90 0.66 6.54 -6.37
C SER A 90 0.88 7.04 -4.95
N LEU A 91 0.01 7.94 -4.52
CA LEU A 91 -0.04 8.47 -3.17
C LEU A 91 -1.30 7.96 -2.48
N ARG A 92 -1.15 7.15 -1.45
CA ARG A 92 -2.25 6.80 -0.54
C ARG A 92 -2.31 7.77 0.63
N THR A 93 -3.52 8.13 1.02
CA THR A 93 -3.82 8.96 2.19
C THR A 93 -4.96 8.33 2.96
N ALA A 94 -4.80 8.20 4.28
CA ALA A 94 -5.84 7.67 5.17
C ALA A 94 -5.83 8.42 6.50
N LYS A 95 -6.92 8.35 7.24
CA LYS A 95 -6.91 8.74 8.66
C LYS A 95 -5.93 7.82 9.42
N GLN A 96 -5.30 8.35 10.45
CA GLN A 96 -4.31 7.61 11.23
C GLN A 96 -4.86 6.26 11.73
N GLY A 97 -4.08 5.18 11.51
CA GLY A 97 -4.46 3.81 11.84
C GLY A 97 -5.41 3.15 10.84
N GLN A 98 -5.73 3.80 9.71
CA GLN A 98 -6.64 3.26 8.68
C GLN A 98 -5.97 2.98 7.34
N MET A 99 -4.63 3.12 7.25
CA MET A 99 -3.91 2.89 6.01
C MET A 99 -4.05 1.43 5.55
N LEU A 100 -4.40 1.29 4.28
CA LEU A 100 -4.31 0.02 3.56
C LEU A 100 -3.10 0.08 2.63
N TYR A 101 -2.17 -0.82 2.83
CA TYR A 101 -1.01 -0.91 1.96
C TYR A 101 -1.37 -1.64 0.68
N PRO A 102 -0.77 -1.27 -0.47
CA PRO A 102 -1.00 -1.97 -1.73
C PRO A 102 -0.65 -3.46 -1.61
N ALA A 103 -1.43 -4.33 -2.25
CA ALA A 103 -1.12 -5.74 -2.30
C ALA A 103 0.30 -5.96 -2.85
N GLY A 104 1.08 -6.80 -2.18
CA GLY A 104 2.47 -7.07 -2.55
C GLY A 104 3.48 -5.98 -2.18
N PHE A 105 3.06 -4.86 -1.55
CA PHE A 105 4.01 -3.81 -1.18
C PHE A 105 5.07 -4.28 -0.18
N PHE A 106 4.68 -5.05 0.84
CA PHE A 106 5.61 -5.62 1.81
C PHE A 106 6.28 -6.93 1.35
N ASP A 107 5.81 -7.52 0.25
CA ASP A 107 6.47 -8.66 -0.39
C ASP A 107 7.72 -8.23 -1.16
N LEU A 108 7.86 -6.93 -1.44
CA LEU A 108 9.11 -6.33 -1.88
C LEU A 108 10.08 -6.41 -0.69
N ALA A 109 11.02 -7.35 -0.73
CA ALA A 109 12.07 -7.44 0.28
C ALA A 109 12.85 -6.13 0.31
N PHE A 110 12.48 -5.22 1.22
CA PHE A 110 13.20 -3.97 1.39
C PHE A 110 14.54 -4.25 2.03
N GLU A 111 15.61 -3.96 1.31
CA GLU A 111 16.99 -4.17 1.79
C GLU A 111 17.37 -3.13 2.85
N ASP A 112 16.76 -1.94 2.77
CA ASP A 112 17.05 -0.83 3.68
C ASP A 112 15.79 -0.02 3.99
N VAL A 113 15.64 0.33 5.26
CA VAL A 113 14.57 1.19 5.76
C VAL A 113 15.20 2.29 6.60
N GLN A 114 15.11 3.52 6.12
CA GLN A 114 15.70 4.68 6.77
C GLN A 114 14.63 5.63 7.28
N GLN A 115 14.95 6.35 8.36
CA GLN A 115 14.12 7.45 8.86
C GLN A 115 14.92 8.74 8.85
N TYR A 116 14.28 9.81 8.42
CA TYR A 116 14.84 11.15 8.43
C TYR A 116 13.72 12.19 8.51
N GLU A 117 14.08 13.45 8.60
CA GLU A 117 13.10 14.55 8.71
C GLU A 117 13.10 15.42 7.44
N ILE A 118 11.90 15.81 7.04
CA ILE A 118 11.65 16.85 6.04
C ILE A 118 10.71 17.87 6.69
N ASP A 119 11.14 19.09 6.85
CA ASP A 119 10.38 20.20 7.45
C ASP A 119 9.76 19.83 8.82
N GLY A 120 10.51 19.10 9.67
CA GLY A 120 10.05 18.63 10.97
C GLY A 120 9.07 17.45 10.92
N ILE A 121 8.86 16.86 9.75
CA ILE A 121 8.02 15.67 9.56
C ILE A 121 8.93 14.45 9.46
N THR A 122 8.76 13.47 10.33
CA THR A 122 9.47 12.20 10.25
C THR A 122 9.00 11.40 9.06
N VAL A 123 9.92 11.04 8.18
CA VAL A 123 9.68 10.26 6.96
C VAL A 123 10.36 8.91 7.08
N THR A 124 9.63 7.84 6.78
CA THR A 124 10.20 6.50 6.62
C THR A 124 10.36 6.18 5.15
N GLN A 125 11.60 6.03 4.72
CA GLN A 125 11.98 5.67 3.35
C GLN A 125 12.27 4.18 3.27
N ARG A 126 11.78 3.55 2.21
CA ARG A 126 12.01 2.14 1.91
C ARG A 126 12.74 2.03 0.58
N GLN A 127 13.83 1.28 0.59
CA GLN A 127 14.69 1.09 -0.57
C GLN A 127 14.84 -0.39 -0.92
N ASN A 128 15.06 -0.64 -2.19
CA ASN A 128 15.44 -1.94 -2.70
C ASN A 128 16.47 -1.75 -3.82
N ALA A 129 17.59 -2.47 -3.77
CA ALA A 129 18.72 -2.34 -4.70
C ALA A 129 19.20 -0.88 -4.86
N GLY A 130 19.29 -0.13 -3.74
CA GLY A 130 19.68 1.28 -3.72
C GLY A 130 18.68 2.24 -4.35
N ARG A 131 17.44 1.80 -4.60
CA ARG A 131 16.37 2.60 -5.19
C ARG A 131 15.25 2.83 -4.17
N ILE A 132 14.84 4.07 -4.02
CA ILE A 132 13.70 4.43 -3.17
C ILE A 132 12.43 3.98 -3.89
N THR A 133 11.71 3.03 -3.28
CA THR A 133 10.46 2.48 -3.82
C THR A 133 9.23 3.03 -3.12
N GLY A 134 9.37 3.51 -1.89
CA GLY A 134 8.29 4.14 -1.16
C GLY A 134 8.76 4.99 0.01
N ILE A 135 7.99 6.02 0.30
CA ILE A 135 8.13 6.84 1.50
C ILE A 135 6.79 6.94 2.20
N SER A 136 6.82 6.95 3.53
CA SER A 136 5.62 7.14 4.34
C SER A 136 5.87 8.17 5.44
N TRP A 137 4.83 8.93 5.77
CA TRP A 137 4.85 9.92 6.84
C TRP A 137 3.46 10.06 7.47
N ALA A 138 3.38 10.73 8.61
CA ALA A 138 2.13 11.09 9.24
C ALA A 138 2.12 12.60 9.50
N ARG A 139 0.94 13.23 9.32
CA ARG A 139 0.73 14.65 9.55
C ARG A 139 -0.75 14.96 9.80
N ASP A 140 -1.04 15.80 10.79
CA ASP A 140 -2.37 16.34 11.08
C ASP A 140 -3.46 15.26 11.23
N GLY A 141 -3.11 14.09 11.82
CA GLY A 141 -4.02 12.96 12.02
C GLY A 141 -4.25 12.09 10.79
N TYR A 142 -3.44 12.27 9.74
CA TYR A 142 -3.43 11.45 8.52
C TYR A 142 -2.11 10.76 8.31
N GLU A 143 -2.17 9.60 7.66
CA GLU A 143 -1.04 8.82 7.18
C GLU A 143 -0.95 8.90 5.68
N TYR A 144 0.26 8.95 5.17
CA TYR A 144 0.56 9.07 3.75
C TYR A 144 1.57 8.00 3.33
N LEU A 145 1.39 7.45 2.13
CA LEU A 145 2.32 6.53 1.49
C LEU A 145 2.45 6.90 0.03
N LEU A 146 3.60 7.43 -0.36
CA LEU A 146 3.98 7.62 -1.75
C LEU A 146 4.81 6.40 -2.19
N TYR A 147 4.41 5.74 -3.28
CA TYR A 147 5.05 4.50 -3.70
C TYR A 147 5.03 4.30 -5.20
N SER A 148 5.92 3.43 -5.68
CA SER A 148 5.88 2.87 -7.02
C SER A 148 6.03 1.37 -6.95
N MET A 149 5.18 0.64 -7.66
CA MET A 149 5.30 -0.82 -7.85
C MET A 149 6.20 -1.18 -9.04
N GLN A 150 6.74 -0.19 -9.75
CA GLN A 150 7.64 -0.41 -10.87
C GLN A 150 9.08 -0.56 -10.38
N PRO A 151 9.74 -1.73 -10.56
CA PRO A 151 11.09 -1.98 -10.02
C PRO A 151 12.17 -1.03 -10.56
N GLU A 152 11.93 -0.43 -11.72
CA GLU A 152 12.87 0.47 -12.38
C GLU A 152 12.76 1.93 -11.89
N MET A 153 11.73 2.21 -11.08
CA MET A 153 11.50 3.57 -10.62
C MET A 153 12.34 3.89 -9.40
N ASN A 154 13.24 4.82 -9.58
CA ASN A 154 13.95 5.45 -8.49
C ASN A 154 13.28 6.77 -8.13
N MET A 155 12.79 6.87 -6.90
CA MET A 155 12.31 8.14 -6.37
C MET A 155 13.52 9.00 -6.01
N VAL A 156 13.62 10.17 -6.63
CA VAL A 156 14.65 11.14 -6.24
C VAL A 156 14.22 11.88 -4.97
N VAL A 157 15.18 12.25 -4.14
CA VAL A 157 14.92 12.95 -2.86
C VAL A 157 14.08 14.22 -3.08
N GLY A 158 14.27 14.94 -4.18
CA GLY A 158 13.48 16.12 -4.52
C GLY A 158 11.98 15.85 -4.67
N LEU A 159 11.57 14.68 -5.21
CA LEU A 159 10.17 14.28 -5.26
C LEU A 159 9.64 14.00 -3.86
N ALA A 160 10.42 13.34 -2.99
CA ALA A 160 10.03 13.07 -1.62
C ALA A 160 9.73 14.39 -0.86
N VAL A 161 10.63 15.36 -0.97
CA VAL A 161 10.46 16.68 -0.37
C VAL A 161 9.18 17.35 -0.90
N GLU A 162 8.98 17.37 -2.22
CA GLU A 162 7.81 18.00 -2.84
C GLU A 162 6.49 17.41 -2.32
N PHE A 163 6.39 16.07 -2.24
CA PHE A 163 5.18 15.42 -1.74
C PHE A 163 4.97 15.63 -0.24
N VAL A 164 6.00 15.48 0.58
CA VAL A 164 5.87 15.63 2.04
C VAL A 164 5.49 17.06 2.41
N THR A 165 6.09 18.04 1.78
CA THR A 165 5.85 19.45 2.04
C THR A 165 4.47 19.90 1.56
N ASN A 166 4.06 19.47 0.37
CA ASN A 166 2.88 20.00 -0.33
C ASN A 166 1.65 19.08 -0.29
N THR A 167 1.66 18.02 0.53
CA THR A 167 0.46 17.17 0.67
C THR A 167 -0.22 17.40 2.00
N ARG A 168 -1.53 17.66 1.98
CA ARG A 168 -2.37 17.80 3.17
C ARG A 168 -3.75 17.23 2.93
N ALA A 169 -4.24 16.51 3.92
CA ALA A 169 -5.63 16.10 4.01
C ALA A 169 -6.33 16.83 5.15
N GLU A 170 -7.64 17.00 5.02
CA GLU A 170 -8.46 17.65 6.02
C GLU A 170 -9.84 16.99 6.12
N VAL A 171 -10.49 17.14 7.25
CA VAL A 171 -11.85 16.67 7.47
C VAL A 171 -12.81 17.49 6.61
N VAL A 172 -13.78 16.82 5.99
CA VAL A 172 -14.93 17.48 5.34
C VAL A 172 -16.09 17.41 6.31
N VAL A 173 -16.52 18.58 6.75
CA VAL A 173 -17.68 18.77 7.64
C VAL A 173 -18.95 18.86 6.81
#